data_80026880359b5492122bc787be59066a
#
_entry.id   80026880359b5492122bc787be59066a
#
_cell.length_a   1.000
_cell.length_b   1.000
_cell.length_c   1.000
_cell.angle_alpha   90.00
_cell.angle_beta   90.00
_cell.angle_gamma   90.00
#
_symmetry.space_group_name_H-M   'P 1'
#
loop_
_entity.id
_entity.type
_entity.pdbx_description
1 polymer ?
#
loop_
_entity_poly.entity_id
_entity_poly.type
_entity_poly.pdbx_seq_one_letter_code
_entity_poly.pdbx_strand_id
1 'polypeptide(L)'
;MELLFFAIFFFLILIPLVLGIIIPVYKEHSSVTGGIINYDSTMRKFVYKINLSYQQAVDLLSLKNDVDELSCTFDFEKAIIRFSEYGSHRDYYFQIQECSGFSILKLEQVELIGMSSHVPYKLNPFIVSKLQAEIVPFSQYGF
;
A
#
# COMPACT_ATOMS: atom_id res chain seq x y z
N MET A 1 42.02 20.59 34.07
CA MET A 1 41.35 21.69 33.34
C MET A 1 41.20 21.42 31.86
N GLU A 2 42.25 20.98 31.21
CA GLU A 2 42.21 20.72 29.75
C GLU A 2 41.19 19.60 29.38
N LEU A 3 41.11 18.57 30.19
CA LEU A 3 40.16 17.44 29.94
C LEU A 3 38.71 17.88 30.06
N LEU A 4 38.40 18.78 31.00
CA LEU A 4 37.04 19.32 31.18
C LEU A 4 36.65 20.24 30.01
N PHE A 5 37.59 21.00 29.50
CA PHE A 5 37.41 21.89 28.35
C PHE A 5 37.15 21.09 27.07
N PHE A 6 37.89 20.00 26.85
CA PHE A 6 37.67 19.06 25.76
C PHE A 6 36.29 18.36 25.84
N ALA A 7 35.88 17.95 27.04
CA ALA A 7 34.59 17.32 27.25
C ALA A 7 33.44 18.30 26.93
N ILE A 8 33.49 19.52 27.42
CA ILE A 8 32.49 20.55 27.18
C ILE A 8 32.43 20.91 25.69
N PHE A 9 33.61 21.08 25.05
CA PHE A 9 33.68 21.38 23.63
C PHE A 9 33.14 20.24 22.75
N PHE A 10 33.42 19.00 23.12
CA PHE A 10 32.92 17.81 22.46
C PHE A 10 31.38 17.71 22.57
N PHE A 11 30.81 17.96 23.75
CA PHE A 11 29.37 17.97 23.93
C PHE A 11 28.68 19.11 23.18
N LEU A 12 29.27 20.30 23.16
CA LEU A 12 28.69 21.46 22.47
C LEU A 12 28.64 21.29 20.94
N ILE A 13 29.57 20.51 20.36
CA ILE A 13 29.59 20.24 18.91
C ILE A 13 28.82 18.98 18.55
N LEU A 14 28.98 17.91 19.33
CA LEU A 14 28.41 16.59 19.00
C LEU A 14 26.88 16.58 19.15
N ILE A 15 26.34 17.22 20.19
CA ILE A 15 24.88 17.22 20.44
C ILE A 15 24.11 17.91 19.31
N PRO A 16 24.46 19.13 18.86
CA PRO A 16 23.74 19.74 17.74
C PRO A 16 23.89 18.97 16.43
N LEU A 17 25.05 18.34 16.22
CA LEU A 17 25.32 17.57 15.00
C LEU A 17 24.46 16.29 14.97
N VAL A 18 24.35 15.59 16.09
CA VAL A 18 23.48 14.42 16.25
C VAL A 18 22.01 14.79 16.11
N LEU A 19 21.56 15.85 16.77
CA LEU A 19 20.19 16.34 16.66
C LEU A 19 19.86 16.82 15.27
N GLY A 20 20.79 17.45 14.57
CA GLY A 20 20.63 17.90 13.18
C GLY A 20 20.46 16.76 12.18
N ILE A 21 20.95 15.55 12.48
CA ILE A 21 20.80 14.35 11.65
C ILE A 21 19.60 13.52 12.06
N ILE A 22 19.41 13.29 13.36
CA ILE A 22 18.36 12.38 13.87
C ILE A 22 16.97 12.95 13.67
N ILE A 23 16.74 14.23 13.92
CA ILE A 23 15.42 14.86 13.82
C ILE A 23 14.87 14.82 12.39
N PRO A 24 15.61 15.22 11.34
CA PRO A 24 15.15 15.12 9.97
C PRO A 24 14.83 13.69 9.54
N VAL A 25 15.69 12.72 9.88
CA VAL A 25 15.48 11.30 9.55
C VAL A 25 14.23 10.76 10.23
N TYR A 26 14.02 11.07 11.49
CA TYR A 26 12.81 10.66 12.23
C TYR A 26 11.55 11.28 11.64
N LYS A 27 11.59 12.56 11.28
CA LYS A 27 10.45 13.27 10.68
C LYS A 27 10.09 12.73 9.30
N GLU A 28 11.08 12.41 8.48
CA GLU A 28 10.87 11.79 7.16
C GLU A 28 10.25 10.40 7.31
N HIS A 29 10.78 9.56 8.18
CA HIS A 29 10.22 8.22 8.43
C HIS A 29 8.79 8.29 8.97
N SER A 30 8.50 9.17 9.90
CA SER A 30 7.17 9.38 10.45
C SER A 30 6.16 9.84 9.38
N SER A 31 6.54 10.73 8.48
CA SER A 31 5.66 11.20 7.40
C SER A 31 5.32 10.10 6.40
N VAL A 32 6.30 9.27 6.04
CA VAL A 32 6.10 8.13 5.12
C VAL A 32 5.20 7.08 5.76
N THR A 33 5.40 6.73 7.02
CA THR A 33 4.55 5.78 7.75
C THR A 33 3.11 6.29 7.85
N GLY A 34 2.91 7.59 8.14
CA GLY A 34 1.60 8.21 8.13
C GLY A 34 0.92 8.17 6.77
N GLY A 35 1.67 8.33 5.68
CA GLY A 35 1.17 8.20 4.30
C GLY A 35 0.62 6.81 4.00
N ILE A 36 1.32 5.75 4.42
CA ILE A 36 0.87 4.36 4.23
C ILE A 36 -0.41 4.08 5.03
N ILE A 37 -0.48 4.48 6.29
CA ILE A 37 -1.66 4.30 7.13
C ILE A 37 -2.87 5.01 6.52
N ASN A 38 -2.69 6.22 6.02
CA ASN A 38 -3.75 6.96 5.33
C ASN A 38 -4.18 6.28 4.04
N TYR A 39 -3.26 5.72 3.26
CA TYR A 39 -3.55 4.97 2.05
C TYR A 39 -4.42 3.74 2.35
N ASP A 40 -4.01 2.89 3.29
CA ASP A 40 -4.75 1.69 3.70
C ASP A 40 -6.15 2.05 4.23
N SER A 41 -6.24 3.09 5.05
CA SER A 41 -7.51 3.60 5.59
C SER A 41 -8.43 4.11 4.48
N THR A 42 -7.90 4.76 3.46
CA THR A 42 -8.66 5.25 2.31
C THR A 42 -9.16 4.08 1.46
N MET A 43 -8.31 3.10 1.19
CA MET A 43 -8.67 1.89 0.43
C MET A 43 -9.81 1.09 1.07
N ARG A 44 -9.99 1.18 2.39
CA ARG A 44 -11.08 0.51 3.11
C ARG A 44 -12.42 1.24 3.03
N LYS A 45 -12.45 2.50 2.56
CA LYS A 45 -13.67 3.31 2.49
C LYS A 45 -14.44 3.15 1.19
N PHE A 46 -13.88 2.47 0.22
CA PHE A 46 -14.51 2.25 -1.08
C PHE A 46 -14.32 0.81 -1.56
N VAL A 47 -15.06 0.44 -2.59
CA VAL A 47 -14.92 -0.80 -3.34
C VAL A 47 -14.74 -0.47 -4.81
N TYR A 48 -14.21 -1.42 -5.57
CA TYR A 48 -14.16 -1.34 -7.02
C TYR A 48 -15.34 -2.11 -7.60
N LYS A 49 -16.15 -1.43 -8.38
CA LYS A 49 -17.19 -2.07 -9.19
C LYS A 49 -16.61 -2.40 -10.56
N ILE A 50 -16.70 -3.65 -10.97
CA ILE A 50 -16.19 -4.14 -12.24
C ILE A 50 -17.30 -4.88 -12.99
N ASN A 51 -17.32 -4.78 -14.32
CA ASN A 51 -18.26 -5.51 -15.19
C ASN A 51 -17.67 -6.83 -15.69
N LEU A 52 -17.00 -7.56 -14.79
CA LEU A 52 -16.29 -8.80 -15.07
C LEU A 52 -16.62 -9.83 -14.01
N SER A 53 -16.69 -11.11 -14.40
CA SER A 53 -16.68 -12.22 -13.46
C SER A 53 -15.30 -12.40 -12.82
N TYR A 54 -15.20 -13.18 -11.77
CA TYR A 54 -13.90 -13.52 -11.17
C TYR A 54 -12.94 -14.11 -12.20
N GLN A 55 -13.39 -15.06 -13.01
CA GLN A 55 -12.56 -15.69 -14.03
C GLN A 55 -12.06 -14.69 -15.08
N GLN A 56 -12.93 -13.79 -15.54
CA GLN A 56 -12.54 -12.75 -16.51
C GLN A 56 -11.52 -11.77 -15.90
N ALA A 57 -11.67 -11.41 -14.64
CA ALA A 57 -10.70 -10.57 -13.94
C ALA A 57 -9.34 -11.28 -13.81
N VAL A 58 -9.33 -12.56 -13.46
CA VAL A 58 -8.12 -13.38 -13.38
C VAL A 58 -7.44 -13.46 -14.75
N ASP A 59 -8.19 -13.70 -15.81
CA ASP A 59 -7.66 -13.79 -17.17
C ASP A 59 -6.99 -12.48 -17.59
N LEU A 60 -7.62 -11.33 -17.32
CA LEU A 60 -7.03 -10.03 -17.61
C LEU A 60 -5.78 -9.71 -16.79
N LEU A 61 -5.80 -10.04 -15.50
CA LEU A 61 -4.66 -9.79 -14.59
C LEU A 61 -3.50 -10.75 -14.83
N SER A 62 -3.77 -11.92 -15.42
CA SER A 62 -2.75 -12.90 -15.77
C SER A 62 -1.99 -12.53 -17.05
N LEU A 63 -2.53 -11.62 -17.86
CA LEU A 63 -1.82 -11.10 -19.03
C LEU A 63 -0.58 -10.32 -18.56
N LYS A 64 0.60 -10.71 -19.04
CA LYS A 64 1.84 -9.99 -18.75
C LYS A 64 1.72 -8.55 -19.24
N ASN A 65 1.93 -7.64 -18.31
CA ASN A 65 2.04 -6.21 -18.61
C ASN A 65 3.49 -5.78 -18.53
N ASP A 66 3.83 -4.75 -19.28
CA ASP A 66 5.14 -4.09 -19.23
C ASP A 66 5.40 -3.37 -17.89
N VAL A 67 4.45 -3.40 -16.95
CA VAL A 67 4.61 -2.85 -15.62
C VAL A 67 5.08 -3.96 -14.67
N ASP A 68 6.37 -4.24 -14.73
CA ASP A 68 7.04 -5.30 -13.95
C ASP A 68 7.04 -5.11 -12.43
N GLU A 69 6.42 -4.04 -11.94
CA GLU A 69 6.48 -3.67 -10.51
C GLU A 69 5.28 -4.15 -9.70
N LEU A 70 4.27 -4.70 -10.33
CA LEU A 70 3.06 -5.18 -9.65
C LEU A 70 2.77 -6.62 -10.02
N SER A 71 2.70 -7.48 -9.01
CA SER A 71 2.38 -8.90 -9.17
C SER A 71 1.00 -9.23 -8.63
N CYS A 72 0.33 -10.18 -9.27
CA CYS A 72 -0.96 -10.71 -8.85
C CYS A 72 -0.87 -12.22 -8.62
N THR A 73 -1.48 -12.70 -7.56
CA THR A 73 -1.71 -14.12 -7.31
C THR A 73 -3.18 -14.34 -6.97
N PHE A 74 -3.67 -15.57 -7.20
CA PHE A 74 -5.10 -15.86 -7.16
C PHE A 74 -5.39 -17.04 -6.25
N ASP A 75 -6.41 -16.92 -5.41
CA ASP A 75 -7.01 -18.01 -4.64
C ASP A 75 -8.39 -18.30 -5.22
N PHE A 76 -8.51 -19.38 -5.99
CA PHE A 76 -9.75 -19.74 -6.67
C PHE A 76 -10.84 -20.26 -5.71
N GLU A 77 -10.46 -20.82 -4.58
CA GLU A 77 -11.45 -21.35 -3.62
C GLU A 77 -12.16 -20.22 -2.89
N LYS A 78 -11.45 -19.15 -2.56
CA LYS A 78 -11.96 -18.01 -1.81
C LYS A 78 -12.34 -16.83 -2.68
N ALA A 79 -12.12 -16.90 -3.98
CA ALA A 79 -12.27 -15.79 -4.92
C ALA A 79 -11.50 -14.53 -4.48
N ILE A 80 -10.24 -14.72 -4.09
CA ILE A 80 -9.35 -13.66 -3.64
C ILE A 80 -8.26 -13.41 -4.67
N ILE A 81 -7.99 -12.13 -4.90
CA ILE A 81 -6.84 -11.64 -5.66
C ILE A 81 -5.88 -10.94 -4.72
N ARG A 82 -4.65 -11.38 -4.69
CA ARG A 82 -3.57 -10.74 -3.95
C ARG A 82 -2.75 -9.89 -4.89
N PHE A 83 -2.60 -8.62 -4.55
CA PHE A 83 -1.73 -7.67 -5.24
C PHE A 83 -0.51 -7.34 -4.38
N SER A 84 0.67 -7.41 -5.00
CA SER A 84 1.94 -7.00 -4.43
C SER A 84 2.61 -5.98 -5.33
N GLU A 85 2.92 -4.81 -4.79
CA GLU A 85 3.73 -3.80 -5.47
C GLU A 85 5.16 -3.87 -4.97
N TYR A 86 6.12 -3.94 -5.91
CA TYR A 86 7.54 -4.01 -5.57
C TYR A 86 7.97 -2.82 -4.70
N GLY A 87 8.68 -3.11 -3.62
CA GLY A 87 9.15 -2.10 -2.67
C GLY A 87 8.13 -1.66 -1.62
N SER A 88 6.84 -2.00 -1.75
CA SER A 88 5.83 -1.66 -0.74
C SER A 88 5.94 -2.51 0.52
N HIS A 89 6.49 -3.72 0.42
CA HIS A 89 6.54 -4.74 1.48
C HIS A 89 5.16 -5.02 2.11
N ARG A 90 4.11 -4.87 1.31
CA ARG A 90 2.73 -5.11 1.68
C ARG A 90 2.02 -5.89 0.60
N ASP A 91 1.20 -6.84 1.03
CA ASP A 91 0.28 -7.55 0.16
C ASP A 91 -1.15 -7.12 0.46
N TYR A 92 -1.91 -6.83 -0.59
CA TYR A 92 -3.30 -6.42 -0.54
C TYR A 92 -4.17 -7.54 -1.07
N TYR A 93 -5.05 -8.07 -0.21
CA TYR A 93 -5.97 -9.15 -0.52
C TYR A 93 -7.34 -8.59 -0.79
N PHE A 94 -7.83 -8.76 -2.01
CA PHE A 94 -9.15 -8.32 -2.42
C PHE A 94 -10.03 -9.52 -2.68
N GLN A 95 -11.21 -9.53 -2.10
CA GLN A 95 -12.25 -10.50 -2.41
C GLN A 95 -13.12 -9.98 -3.55
N ILE A 96 -13.40 -10.83 -4.53
CA ILE A 96 -14.42 -10.58 -5.55
C ILE A 96 -15.73 -11.21 -5.12
N GLN A 97 -16.78 -10.39 -5.11
CA GLN A 97 -18.15 -10.83 -4.94
C GLN A 97 -18.90 -10.59 -6.24
N GLU A 98 -19.35 -11.67 -6.89
CA GLU A 98 -20.14 -11.58 -8.09
C GLU A 98 -21.58 -11.21 -7.75
N CYS A 99 -22.11 -10.21 -8.44
CA CYS A 99 -23.48 -9.72 -8.36
C CYS A 99 -24.19 -9.95 -9.70
N SER A 100 -25.46 -9.59 -9.80
CA SER A 100 -26.21 -9.68 -11.05
C SER A 100 -25.73 -8.61 -12.03
N GLY A 101 -24.92 -9.00 -13.03
CA GLY A 101 -24.42 -8.14 -14.11
C GLY A 101 -23.14 -7.34 -13.80
N PHE A 102 -22.58 -7.47 -12.59
CA PHE A 102 -21.33 -6.84 -12.20
C PHE A 102 -20.67 -7.59 -11.03
N SER A 103 -19.46 -7.26 -10.69
CA SER A 103 -18.78 -7.76 -9.49
C SER A 103 -18.23 -6.61 -8.65
N ILE A 104 -18.03 -6.87 -7.38
CA ILE A 104 -17.44 -5.94 -6.42
C ILE A 104 -16.12 -6.51 -5.94
N LEU A 105 -15.06 -5.72 -6.04
CA LEU A 105 -13.74 -6.03 -5.51
C LEU A 105 -13.53 -5.23 -4.23
N LYS A 106 -13.43 -5.93 -3.11
CA LYS A 106 -13.34 -5.35 -1.75
C LYS A 106 -12.03 -5.73 -1.09
N LEU A 107 -11.37 -4.76 -0.48
CA LEU A 107 -10.17 -5.03 0.32
C LEU A 107 -10.56 -5.77 1.61
N GLU A 108 -10.10 -7.01 1.76
CA GLU A 108 -10.32 -7.82 2.96
C GLU A 108 -9.18 -7.71 3.95
N GLN A 109 -7.93 -7.81 3.47
CA GLN A 109 -6.76 -7.88 4.32
C GLN A 109 -5.57 -7.17 3.70
N VAL A 110 -4.77 -6.57 4.56
CA VAL A 110 -3.43 -6.08 4.23
C VAL A 110 -2.43 -6.86 5.08
N GLU A 111 -1.47 -7.52 4.44
CA GLU A 111 -0.41 -8.26 5.11
C GLU A 111 0.91 -7.51 5.01
N LEU A 112 1.60 -7.37 6.14
CA LEU A 112 2.92 -6.78 6.22
C LEU A 112 3.97 -7.87 6.01
N ILE A 113 4.82 -7.71 4.99
CA ILE A 113 5.91 -8.65 4.68
C ILE A 113 7.24 -8.16 5.28
N GLY A 114 7.33 -6.88 5.63
CA GLY A 114 8.52 -6.27 6.20
C GLY A 114 8.32 -4.82 6.57
N MET A 115 9.38 -4.15 7.00
CA MET A 115 9.37 -2.70 7.24
C MET A 115 9.34 -1.99 5.89
N SER A 116 8.26 -1.27 5.60
CA SER A 116 8.11 -0.50 4.39
C SER A 116 7.97 0.97 4.67
N SER A 117 8.67 1.75 3.87
CA SER A 117 8.48 3.20 3.76
C SER A 117 7.77 3.61 2.47
N HIS A 118 7.46 2.67 1.58
CA HIS A 118 6.88 2.95 0.27
C HIS A 118 5.35 2.82 0.29
N VAL A 119 4.65 3.87 -0.15
CA VAL A 119 3.21 3.84 -0.40
C VAL A 119 2.96 3.21 -1.77
N PRO A 120 2.03 2.24 -1.90
CA PRO A 120 1.78 1.56 -3.18
C PRO A 120 0.96 2.43 -4.13
N TYR A 121 1.57 3.47 -4.68
CA TYR A 121 0.91 4.44 -5.57
C TYR A 121 0.39 3.84 -6.87
N LYS A 122 0.96 2.72 -7.33
CA LYS A 122 0.60 2.09 -8.61
C LYS A 122 -0.59 1.15 -8.51
N LEU A 123 -0.90 0.67 -7.30
CA LEU A 123 -1.96 -0.33 -7.08
C LEU A 123 -3.33 0.18 -7.54
N ASN A 124 -3.76 1.32 -7.04
CA ASN A 124 -5.07 1.88 -7.37
C ASN A 124 -5.22 2.22 -8.86
N PRO A 125 -4.30 2.96 -9.50
CA PRO A 125 -4.35 3.20 -10.94
C PRO A 125 -4.31 1.91 -11.76
N PHE A 126 -3.58 0.91 -11.34
CA PHE A 126 -3.50 -0.38 -12.00
C PHE A 126 -4.84 -1.11 -11.99
N ILE A 127 -5.50 -1.23 -10.83
CA ILE A 127 -6.81 -1.87 -10.70
C ILE A 127 -7.84 -1.14 -11.58
N VAL A 128 -7.90 0.19 -11.47
CA VAL A 128 -8.85 1.00 -12.23
C VAL A 128 -8.66 0.85 -13.73
N SER A 129 -7.43 0.96 -14.23
CA SER A 129 -7.16 0.89 -15.65
C SER A 129 -7.28 -0.51 -16.22
N LYS A 130 -6.76 -1.52 -15.52
CA LYS A 130 -6.71 -2.89 -16.00
C LYS A 130 -8.07 -3.58 -15.99
N LEU A 131 -8.86 -3.38 -14.96
CA LEU A 131 -10.18 -3.97 -14.80
C LEU A 131 -11.31 -3.03 -15.24
N GLN A 132 -10.99 -1.83 -15.70
CA GLN A 132 -11.96 -0.77 -16.00
C GLN A 132 -12.92 -0.55 -14.83
N ALA A 133 -12.34 -0.51 -13.63
CA ALA A 133 -13.08 -0.45 -12.40
C ALA A 133 -13.60 0.96 -12.10
N GLU A 134 -14.79 1.03 -11.55
CA GLU A 134 -15.37 2.23 -10.98
C GLU A 134 -15.17 2.22 -9.46
N ILE A 135 -14.66 3.31 -8.91
CA ILE A 135 -14.51 3.47 -7.45
C ILE A 135 -15.84 3.93 -6.88
N VAL A 136 -16.39 3.13 -5.95
CA VAL A 136 -17.71 3.38 -5.35
C VAL A 136 -17.59 3.37 -3.83
N PRO A 137 -18.27 4.30 -3.10
CA PRO A 137 -18.25 4.29 -1.65
C PRO A 137 -18.76 2.97 -1.08
N PHE A 138 -18.07 2.47 -0.06
CA PHE A 138 -18.41 1.21 0.60
C PHE A 138 -19.88 1.18 1.11
N SER A 139 -20.38 2.29 1.63
CA SER A 139 -21.72 2.45 2.16
C SER A 139 -22.84 2.22 1.13
N GLN A 140 -22.53 2.31 -0.16
CA GLN A 140 -23.54 2.16 -1.23
C GLN A 140 -24.05 0.71 -1.35
N TYR A 141 -23.30 -0.28 -0.90
CA TYR A 141 -23.64 -1.70 -1.03
C TYR A 141 -24.10 -2.36 0.27
N GLY A 142 -24.30 -1.59 1.34
CA GLY A 142 -24.87 -2.09 2.61
C GLY A 142 -23.97 -3.04 3.40
N PHE A 143 -22.66 -2.97 3.17
CA PHE A 143 -21.68 -3.74 3.93
C PHE A 143 -21.35 -3.10 5.27
#